data_62e46d8912c248de0f58fd3333120344
#
_entry.id   62e46d8912c248de0f58fd3333120344
#
_cell.length_a   1.000
_cell.length_b   1.000
_cell.length_c   1.000
_cell.angle_alpha   90.00
_cell.angle_beta   90.00
_cell.angle_gamma   90.00
#
_symmetry.space_group_name_H-M   'P 1'
#
loop_
_entity.id
_entity.type
_entity.pdbx_description
1 polymer ?
#
loop_
_entity_poly.entity_id
_entity_poly.type
_entity_poly.pdbx_seq_one_letter_code
_entity_poly.pdbx_strand_id
1 'polypeptide(L)'
;SSNKADPMTMGTNGVINSAKEMTLVYLPHLTAGSVSSSMINQFASAARNKVAAVNIDYAVDSSNNEVTVTHSYVDEQGAAVDTIAGMHPLHWKNASQATTPYQIRSARGTIKFAELSQFSYQIPYVGVLPTLPSIDGSFNQATLAGLVTDFVNQGSNVWNTSADGDLYEDTYWSGKNYGKVAEVSAIARSIGMTAEANDMIDWLKAELSDWFSSEADGVLKTKKYFVYDSDWNTLLGFDEAYGSHQRLADHHFHYGYFVRAAAEICRVDLAWCGQDQYGPMIELLIRDYAADKDDPMFPHMRNFDPANGFSWADGKMNFIRGNNNESTSEAATAYGAIILYGLATDNTELTEKGMYLHASTGATYWEYWNNIDGYNNVSAESNNFFPGYAHITTSIIWGDGVDFATWFSGAFAHILGIQGLPSSPLIFHVGLHADYMEDYVNLGLSESSNNKPSGLVDDQWRDLWWNLWAMTDAQAAIADYNSVSSYVPEQGESKAHTYHWIHTFDELGHLATGTGEITTNHPAAIAFDKNGVKSYVVYNFTDQTIPVTFKQGNTVIHTMNATPFGFTVE
;
A
#
# COMPACT_ATOMS: atom_id res chain seq x y z
N SER A 1 9.10 -5.85 -40.94
CA SER A 1 9.02 -6.57 -42.25
C SER A 1 7.86 -6.02 -43.03
N SER A 2 8.13 -5.47 -44.19
CA SER A 2 7.07 -5.16 -45.16
C SER A 2 6.51 -6.45 -45.79
N ASN A 3 5.26 -6.45 -46.25
CA ASN A 3 4.83 -7.45 -47.20
C ASN A 3 5.84 -7.48 -48.34
N LYS A 4 6.17 -8.66 -48.86
CA LYS A 4 7.17 -8.85 -49.95
C LYS A 4 6.99 -7.96 -51.18
N ALA A 5 5.83 -7.31 -51.31
CA ALA A 5 5.49 -6.43 -52.43
C ALA A 5 5.95 -4.96 -52.25
N ASP A 6 6.27 -4.54 -51.03
CA ASP A 6 6.61 -3.15 -50.73
C ASP A 6 8.01 -3.06 -50.15
N PRO A 7 9.04 -2.79 -50.97
CA PRO A 7 10.41 -2.73 -50.50
C PRO A 7 10.62 -1.55 -49.54
N MET A 8 11.25 -1.81 -48.38
CA MET A 8 11.74 -0.79 -47.47
C MET A 8 13.06 -0.23 -48.00
N THR A 9 13.16 1.08 -48.05
CA THR A 9 14.42 1.77 -48.36
C THR A 9 14.96 2.37 -47.08
N MET A 10 16.16 1.95 -46.67
CA MET A 10 16.87 2.51 -45.52
C MET A 10 17.62 3.76 -45.95
N GLY A 11 17.30 4.89 -45.36
CA GLY A 11 18.04 6.15 -45.51
C GLY A 11 18.90 6.44 -44.29
N THR A 12 19.74 7.45 -44.36
CA THR A 12 20.63 7.87 -43.25
C THR A 12 19.86 8.26 -42.00
N ASN A 13 18.67 8.83 -42.17
CA ASN A 13 17.85 9.39 -41.08
C ASN A 13 16.45 8.78 -41.01
N GLY A 14 16.18 7.65 -41.67
CA GLY A 14 14.86 7.05 -41.64
C GLY A 14 14.67 5.85 -42.54
N VAL A 15 13.48 5.27 -42.45
CA VAL A 15 13.01 4.18 -43.28
C VAL A 15 11.85 4.68 -44.16
N ILE A 16 11.94 4.46 -45.45
CA ILE A 16 10.88 4.80 -46.39
C ILE A 16 10.19 3.51 -46.84
N ASN A 17 8.88 3.50 -46.75
CA ASN A 17 8.03 2.39 -47.18
C ASN A 17 6.78 2.95 -47.86
N SER A 18 6.32 2.30 -48.95
CA SER A 18 5.09 2.64 -49.63
C SER A 18 3.84 2.02 -49.01
N ALA A 19 3.98 1.10 -48.07
CA ALA A 19 2.86 0.50 -47.36
C ALA A 19 2.13 1.50 -46.45
N LYS A 20 0.82 1.29 -46.26
CA LYS A 20 0.00 2.12 -45.38
C LYS A 20 0.31 1.92 -43.89
N GLU A 21 0.86 0.76 -43.56
CA GLU A 21 1.22 0.39 -42.18
C GLU A 21 2.62 -0.18 -42.11
N MET A 22 3.31 0.12 -41.02
CA MET A 22 4.64 -0.39 -40.72
C MET A 22 4.73 -0.74 -39.21
N THR A 23 5.20 -1.94 -38.92
CA THR A 23 5.47 -2.35 -37.53
C THR A 23 6.96 -2.28 -37.25
N LEU A 24 7.35 -1.55 -36.22
CA LEU A 24 8.70 -1.54 -35.66
C LEU A 24 8.76 -2.49 -34.47
N VAL A 25 9.75 -3.34 -34.46
CA VAL A 25 9.98 -4.31 -33.38
C VAL A 25 11.35 -4.06 -32.77
N TYR A 26 11.37 -3.78 -31.48
CA TYR A 26 12.59 -3.72 -30.69
C TYR A 26 12.90 -5.13 -30.20
N LEU A 27 14.08 -5.64 -30.55
CA LEU A 27 14.50 -6.96 -30.11
C LEU A 27 15.28 -6.85 -28.79
N PRO A 28 15.05 -7.76 -27.83
CA PRO A 28 15.83 -7.81 -26.60
C PRO A 28 17.30 -8.13 -26.92
N HIS A 29 18.20 -7.26 -26.47
CA HIS A 29 19.64 -7.41 -26.73
C HIS A 29 20.41 -7.28 -25.40
N LEU A 30 20.90 -8.40 -24.89
CA LEU A 30 21.48 -8.47 -23.54
C LEU A 30 22.98 -8.38 -23.47
N THR A 31 23.69 -8.71 -24.54
CA THR A 31 25.15 -8.73 -24.58
C THR A 31 25.65 -8.52 -26.01
N ALA A 32 26.92 -8.19 -26.16
CA ALA A 32 27.59 -7.99 -27.44
C ALA A 32 27.63 -9.29 -28.31
N GLY A 33 26.50 -9.78 -28.74
CA GLY A 33 26.29 -10.90 -29.61
C GLY A 33 25.36 -10.55 -30.76
N SER A 34 25.43 -11.29 -31.85
CA SER A 34 24.52 -11.11 -32.97
C SER A 34 23.11 -11.55 -32.61
N VAL A 35 22.12 -10.74 -32.95
CA VAL A 35 20.71 -11.12 -32.89
C VAL A 35 20.49 -12.37 -33.76
N SER A 36 19.96 -13.45 -33.18
CA SER A 36 19.78 -14.71 -33.91
C SER A 36 18.62 -14.64 -34.91
N SER A 37 18.71 -15.38 -36.00
CA SER A 37 17.59 -15.51 -36.94
C SER A 37 16.34 -16.09 -36.28
N SER A 38 16.50 -16.94 -35.26
CA SER A 38 15.38 -17.48 -34.48
C SER A 38 14.65 -16.39 -33.73
N MET A 39 15.36 -15.51 -33.02
CA MET A 39 14.77 -14.34 -32.32
C MET A 39 14.03 -13.44 -33.31
N ILE A 40 14.66 -13.08 -34.44
CA ILE A 40 14.05 -12.23 -35.46
C ILE A 40 12.73 -12.85 -35.95
N ASN A 41 12.74 -14.15 -36.28
CA ASN A 41 11.56 -14.84 -36.81
C ASN A 41 10.43 -14.92 -35.78
N GLN A 42 10.76 -15.20 -34.52
CA GLN A 42 9.80 -15.29 -33.43
C GLN A 42 9.10 -13.94 -33.19
N PHE A 43 9.88 -12.87 -32.99
CA PHE A 43 9.32 -11.53 -32.80
C PHE A 43 8.59 -10.99 -34.04
N ALA A 44 9.10 -11.28 -35.24
CA ALA A 44 8.44 -10.88 -36.48
C ALA A 44 7.13 -11.62 -36.71
N SER A 45 6.97 -12.83 -36.22
CA SER A 45 5.72 -13.58 -36.27
C SER A 45 4.66 -12.92 -35.39
N ALA A 46 5.00 -12.65 -34.12
CA ALA A 46 4.10 -12.00 -33.18
C ALA A 46 3.76 -10.54 -33.56
N ALA A 47 4.70 -9.83 -34.18
CA ALA A 47 4.52 -8.43 -34.59
C ALA A 47 3.38 -8.19 -35.61
N ARG A 48 2.86 -9.23 -36.22
CA ARG A 48 1.70 -9.15 -37.14
C ARG A 48 0.37 -9.20 -36.42
N ASN A 49 0.38 -9.67 -35.20
CA ASN A 49 -0.80 -9.79 -34.36
C ASN A 49 -0.99 -8.46 -33.62
N LYS A 50 -1.99 -7.68 -34.02
CA LYS A 50 -2.23 -6.35 -33.47
C LYS A 50 -2.92 -6.47 -32.12
N VAL A 51 -2.22 -6.16 -31.07
CA VAL A 51 -2.80 -5.99 -29.74
C VAL A 51 -3.40 -4.59 -29.69
N ALA A 52 -4.70 -4.48 -29.45
CA ALA A 52 -5.42 -3.23 -29.32
C ALA A 52 -5.53 -2.79 -27.85
N ALA A 53 -5.67 -3.76 -26.93
CA ALA A 53 -5.73 -3.50 -25.50
C ALA A 53 -5.12 -4.65 -24.69
N VAL A 54 -4.69 -4.30 -23.47
CA VAL A 54 -4.36 -5.24 -22.41
C VAL A 54 -5.41 -5.08 -21.33
N ASN A 55 -6.21 -6.11 -21.08
CA ASN A 55 -7.12 -6.13 -19.95
C ASN A 55 -6.40 -6.75 -18.77
N ILE A 56 -6.43 -6.05 -17.64
CA ILE A 56 -5.91 -6.53 -16.38
C ILE A 56 -7.09 -6.68 -15.44
N ASP A 57 -7.31 -7.91 -14.97
CA ASP A 57 -8.40 -8.30 -14.09
C ASP A 57 -7.82 -8.96 -12.84
N TYR A 58 -8.55 -8.91 -11.73
CA TYR A 58 -8.17 -9.58 -10.50
C TYR A 58 -9.32 -10.43 -9.97
N ALA A 59 -8.97 -11.44 -9.18
CA ALA A 59 -9.92 -12.26 -8.44
C ALA A 59 -9.31 -12.61 -7.07
N VAL A 60 -10.16 -12.64 -6.05
CA VAL A 60 -9.78 -13.05 -4.69
C VAL A 60 -10.38 -14.43 -4.42
N ASP A 61 -9.53 -15.38 -4.05
CA ASP A 61 -10.00 -16.67 -3.53
C ASP A 61 -10.35 -16.52 -2.05
N SER A 62 -11.63 -16.40 -1.73
CA SER A 62 -12.13 -16.23 -0.38
C SER A 62 -11.83 -17.43 0.57
N SER A 63 -11.33 -18.55 0.04
CA SER A 63 -10.96 -19.71 0.87
C SER A 63 -9.58 -19.61 1.49
N ASN A 64 -8.71 -18.73 0.95
CA ASN A 64 -7.33 -18.55 1.39
C ASN A 64 -6.84 -17.08 1.26
N ASN A 65 -7.72 -16.16 0.82
CA ASN A 65 -7.42 -14.74 0.58
C ASN A 65 -6.23 -14.51 -0.37
N GLU A 66 -6.04 -15.40 -1.32
CA GLU A 66 -5.02 -15.24 -2.34
C GLU A 66 -5.56 -14.42 -3.50
N VAL A 67 -4.77 -13.46 -3.97
CA VAL A 67 -5.15 -12.59 -5.08
C VAL A 67 -4.51 -13.10 -6.36
N THR A 68 -5.34 -13.43 -7.35
CA THR A 68 -4.89 -13.77 -8.73
C THR A 68 -5.08 -12.55 -9.62
N VAL A 69 -4.01 -12.15 -10.32
CA VAL A 69 -4.06 -11.07 -11.32
C VAL A 69 -3.84 -11.66 -12.70
N THR A 70 -4.70 -11.27 -13.65
CA THR A 70 -4.69 -11.81 -15.03
C THR A 70 -4.49 -10.68 -16.02
N HIS A 71 -3.51 -10.82 -16.90
CA HIS A 71 -3.27 -9.94 -18.05
C HIS A 71 -3.71 -10.64 -19.34
N SER A 72 -4.65 -10.07 -20.07
CA SER A 72 -5.21 -10.61 -21.31
C SER A 72 -4.97 -9.64 -22.46
N TYR A 73 -4.39 -10.12 -23.55
CA TYR A 73 -4.11 -9.34 -24.75
C TYR A 73 -5.21 -9.55 -25.78
N VAL A 74 -5.83 -8.46 -26.24
CA VAL A 74 -6.99 -8.53 -27.13
C VAL A 74 -6.83 -7.62 -28.34
N ASP A 75 -7.51 -7.98 -29.44
CA ASP A 75 -7.63 -7.18 -30.65
C ASP A 75 -8.73 -6.08 -30.53
N GLU A 76 -8.98 -5.35 -31.62
CA GLU A 76 -10.00 -4.29 -31.69
C GLU A 76 -11.44 -4.81 -31.52
N GLN A 77 -11.66 -6.11 -31.68
CA GLN A 77 -12.94 -6.78 -31.49
C GLN A 77 -13.07 -7.43 -30.11
N GLY A 78 -12.03 -7.33 -29.27
CA GLY A 78 -11.98 -7.95 -27.95
C GLY A 78 -11.63 -9.45 -27.97
N ALA A 79 -11.20 -9.99 -29.11
CA ALA A 79 -10.77 -11.37 -29.22
C ALA A 79 -9.31 -11.54 -28.73
N ALA A 80 -9.00 -12.69 -28.12
CA ALA A 80 -7.66 -13.00 -27.63
C ALA A 80 -6.62 -12.98 -28.75
N VAL A 81 -5.48 -12.38 -28.51
CA VAL A 81 -4.37 -12.24 -29.47
C VAL A 81 -3.11 -12.86 -28.93
N ASP A 82 -2.58 -13.87 -29.62
CA ASP A 82 -1.26 -14.41 -29.33
C ASP A 82 -0.18 -13.36 -29.62
N THR A 83 0.64 -13.04 -28.64
CA THR A 83 1.70 -12.05 -28.74
C THR A 83 2.96 -12.51 -27.99
N ILE A 84 4.02 -11.72 -28.03
CA ILE A 84 5.16 -11.87 -27.11
C ILE A 84 5.01 -10.79 -26.04
N ALA A 85 4.67 -11.21 -24.84
CA ALA A 85 4.52 -10.34 -23.69
C ALA A 85 5.84 -10.23 -22.92
N GLY A 86 6.18 -9.01 -22.47
CA GLY A 86 7.23 -8.76 -21.47
C GLY A 86 6.65 -8.88 -20.07
N MET A 87 7.19 -9.78 -19.28
CA MET A 87 6.78 -10.02 -17.91
C MET A 87 7.80 -9.39 -16.95
N HIS A 88 7.36 -8.48 -16.08
CA HIS A 88 8.17 -7.94 -15.00
C HIS A 88 8.54 -9.01 -13.95
N PRO A 89 9.53 -8.78 -13.08
CA PRO A 89 9.90 -9.72 -12.01
C PRO A 89 8.70 -10.20 -11.18
N LEU A 90 7.84 -9.30 -10.73
CA LEU A 90 6.61 -9.67 -10.01
C LEU A 90 5.77 -10.70 -10.78
N HIS A 91 5.70 -10.58 -12.11
CA HIS A 91 4.89 -11.47 -12.93
C HIS A 91 5.56 -12.84 -13.11
N TRP A 92 6.78 -12.88 -13.69
CA TRP A 92 7.39 -14.16 -14.05
C TRP A 92 7.87 -14.99 -12.86
N LYS A 93 8.05 -14.38 -11.67
CA LYS A 93 8.34 -15.11 -10.43
C LYS A 93 7.11 -15.81 -9.85
N ASN A 94 5.92 -15.22 -10.03
CA ASN A 94 4.67 -15.66 -9.42
C ASN A 94 3.68 -16.29 -10.41
N ALA A 95 4.07 -16.41 -11.69
CA ALA A 95 3.30 -17.09 -12.73
C ALA A 95 3.88 -18.46 -13.04
N SER A 96 3.02 -19.41 -13.41
CA SER A 96 3.44 -20.73 -13.89
C SER A 96 3.80 -20.73 -15.39
N GLN A 97 3.69 -19.58 -16.07
CA GLN A 97 3.90 -19.45 -17.50
C GLN A 97 5.35 -19.67 -17.90
N ALA A 98 5.59 -20.53 -18.88
CA ALA A 98 6.92 -20.74 -19.46
C ALA A 98 7.37 -19.48 -20.23
N THR A 99 8.62 -19.06 -19.98
CA THR A 99 9.24 -17.95 -20.67
C THR A 99 10.15 -18.43 -21.82
N THR A 100 10.34 -17.58 -22.82
CA THR A 100 11.37 -17.78 -23.85
C THR A 100 12.77 -17.60 -23.26
N PRO A 101 13.85 -17.97 -23.98
CA PRO A 101 15.22 -17.69 -23.52
C PRO A 101 15.61 -16.21 -23.63
N TYR A 102 14.71 -15.34 -24.09
CA TYR A 102 14.97 -13.92 -24.31
C TYR A 102 14.55 -13.11 -23.10
N GLN A 103 15.37 -12.15 -22.76
CA GLN A 103 15.14 -11.23 -21.62
C GLN A 103 15.84 -9.89 -21.88
N ILE A 104 15.45 -8.87 -21.13
CA ILE A 104 16.06 -7.54 -21.17
C ILE A 104 16.11 -6.94 -19.77
N ARG A 105 17.15 -6.17 -19.49
CA ARG A 105 17.22 -5.40 -18.25
C ARG A 105 16.35 -4.15 -18.37
N SER A 106 15.54 -3.88 -17.33
CA SER A 106 14.72 -2.68 -17.18
C SER A 106 15.02 -1.97 -15.87
N ALA A 107 14.37 -0.82 -15.66
CA ALA A 107 14.39 -0.09 -14.39
C ALA A 107 13.76 -0.88 -13.23
N ARG A 108 12.94 -1.92 -13.54
CA ARG A 108 12.29 -2.81 -12.55
C ARG A 108 12.98 -4.18 -12.44
N GLY A 109 14.16 -4.34 -12.95
CA GLY A 109 14.84 -5.64 -13.00
C GLY A 109 14.76 -6.30 -14.36
N THR A 110 14.88 -7.62 -14.41
CA THR A 110 14.89 -8.38 -15.66
C THR A 110 13.47 -8.66 -16.15
N ILE A 111 13.13 -8.14 -17.33
CA ILE A 111 11.92 -8.53 -18.06
C ILE A 111 12.22 -9.82 -18.82
N LYS A 112 11.40 -10.86 -18.64
CA LYS A 112 11.39 -12.09 -19.43
C LYS A 112 10.23 -12.07 -20.42
N PHE A 113 10.40 -12.70 -21.57
CA PHE A 113 9.39 -12.74 -22.61
C PHE A 113 8.71 -14.10 -22.68
N ALA A 114 7.40 -14.09 -22.89
CA ALA A 114 6.59 -15.28 -23.10
C ALA A 114 5.69 -15.15 -24.32
N GLU A 115 5.49 -16.25 -25.08
CA GLU A 115 4.52 -16.34 -26.17
C GLU A 115 3.17 -16.77 -25.59
N LEU A 116 2.18 -15.88 -25.63
CA LEU A 116 0.88 -16.10 -25.00
C LEU A 116 -0.14 -15.06 -25.45
N SER A 117 -1.41 -15.34 -25.21
CA SER A 117 -2.50 -14.35 -25.28
C SER A 117 -2.96 -13.89 -23.89
N GLN A 118 -2.53 -14.60 -22.84
CA GLN A 118 -2.89 -14.32 -21.45
C GLN A 118 -1.88 -14.94 -20.50
N PHE A 119 -1.62 -14.29 -19.36
CA PHE A 119 -0.96 -14.91 -18.21
C PHE A 119 -1.62 -14.47 -16.91
N SER A 120 -1.50 -15.30 -15.88
CA SER A 120 -1.93 -14.98 -14.53
C SER A 120 -0.80 -15.22 -13.55
N TYR A 121 -0.78 -14.43 -12.48
CA TYR A 121 0.13 -14.63 -11.34
C TYR A 121 -0.63 -14.46 -10.03
N GLN A 122 -0.11 -15.07 -8.98
CA GLN A 122 -0.71 -15.06 -7.65
C GLN A 122 0.15 -14.24 -6.70
N ILE A 123 -0.49 -13.46 -5.84
CA ILE A 123 0.17 -12.67 -4.80
C ILE A 123 -0.49 -12.94 -3.45
N PRO A 124 0.32 -13.13 -2.39
CA PRO A 124 -0.20 -13.34 -1.05
C PRO A 124 -0.79 -12.05 -0.49
N TYR A 125 -1.80 -12.19 0.36
CA TYR A 125 -2.40 -11.09 1.09
C TYR A 125 -2.05 -11.23 2.58
N VAL A 126 -1.57 -10.14 3.20
CA VAL A 126 -1.08 -10.17 4.59
C VAL A 126 -2.21 -10.13 5.62
N GLY A 127 -3.31 -9.47 5.31
CA GLY A 127 -4.36 -9.12 6.25
C GLY A 127 -4.26 -7.67 6.75
N VAL A 128 -5.40 -7.15 7.22
CA VAL A 128 -5.50 -5.83 7.87
C VAL A 128 -6.36 -5.96 9.13
N LEU A 129 -6.15 -5.07 10.10
CA LEU A 129 -6.98 -4.99 11.31
C LEU A 129 -7.36 -3.52 11.55
N PRO A 130 -8.50 -3.24 12.23
CA PRO A 130 -8.87 -1.86 12.58
C PRO A 130 -7.87 -1.22 13.58
N THR A 131 -7.28 -2.01 14.46
CA THR A 131 -6.17 -1.73 15.37
C THR A 131 -5.54 -3.05 15.78
N LEU A 132 -4.44 -3.06 16.53
CA LEU A 132 -3.96 -4.28 17.19
C LEU A 132 -4.91 -4.70 18.31
N PRO A 133 -5.03 -6.02 18.63
CA PRO A 133 -5.80 -6.47 19.77
C PRO A 133 -5.15 -6.03 21.09
N SER A 134 -5.97 -5.70 22.08
CA SER A 134 -5.51 -5.51 23.45
C SER A 134 -5.49 -6.86 24.16
N ILE A 135 -4.29 -7.40 24.38
CA ILE A 135 -4.07 -8.71 25.00
C ILE A 135 -3.80 -8.53 26.48
N ASP A 136 -4.54 -9.22 27.32
CA ASP A 136 -4.37 -9.15 28.78
C ASP A 136 -2.96 -9.61 29.19
N GLY A 137 -2.26 -8.74 29.92
CA GLY A 137 -0.92 -9.01 30.41
C GLY A 137 0.23 -8.62 29.48
N SER A 138 -0.04 -8.29 28.20
CA SER A 138 0.98 -7.85 27.25
C SER A 138 1.55 -6.45 27.60
N PHE A 139 0.75 -5.61 28.21
CA PHE A 139 1.13 -4.24 28.61
C PHE A 139 0.50 -3.85 29.96
N ASN A 140 1.00 -2.76 30.55
CA ASN A 140 0.36 -2.19 31.73
C ASN A 140 -0.87 -1.38 31.35
N GLN A 141 -2.05 -1.91 31.66
CA GLN A 141 -3.34 -1.28 31.32
C GLN A 141 -3.48 0.13 31.90
N ALA A 142 -3.02 0.39 33.11
CA ALA A 142 -3.09 1.72 33.71
C ALA A 142 -2.21 2.73 32.95
N THR A 143 -1.04 2.31 32.47
CA THR A 143 -0.17 3.14 31.64
C THR A 143 -0.84 3.47 30.30
N LEU A 144 -1.37 2.48 29.59
CA LEU A 144 -2.06 2.71 28.31
C LEU A 144 -3.29 3.61 28.51
N ALA A 145 -4.11 3.33 29.53
CA ALA A 145 -5.27 4.18 29.86
C ALA A 145 -4.84 5.62 30.20
N GLY A 146 -3.73 5.79 30.90
CA GLY A 146 -3.13 7.12 31.16
C GLY A 146 -2.75 7.85 29.87
N LEU A 147 -2.10 7.16 28.92
CA LEU A 147 -1.71 7.74 27.63
C LEU A 147 -2.93 8.11 26.76
N VAL A 148 -3.98 7.30 26.77
CA VAL A 148 -5.27 7.64 26.11
C VAL A 148 -5.90 8.85 26.79
N THR A 149 -5.94 8.88 28.12
CA THR A 149 -6.47 10.01 28.89
C THR A 149 -5.70 11.30 28.59
N ASP A 150 -4.36 11.23 28.53
CA ASP A 150 -3.51 12.38 28.19
C ASP A 150 -3.82 12.89 26.78
N PHE A 151 -4.00 11.98 25.81
CA PHE A 151 -4.39 12.34 24.44
C PHE A 151 -5.75 13.04 24.40
N VAL A 152 -6.75 12.50 25.09
CA VAL A 152 -8.11 13.10 25.14
C VAL A 152 -8.08 14.45 25.85
N ASN A 153 -7.32 14.58 26.95
CA ASN A 153 -7.19 15.82 27.71
C ASN A 153 -6.48 16.95 26.97
N GLN A 154 -5.68 16.65 25.93
CA GLN A 154 -5.16 17.68 25.03
C GLN A 154 -6.31 18.44 24.35
N GLY A 155 -7.44 17.76 24.17
CA GLY A 155 -8.66 18.32 23.63
C GLY A 155 -8.69 18.38 22.10
N SER A 156 -9.89 18.44 21.56
CA SER A 156 -10.14 18.44 20.13
C SER A 156 -9.46 19.59 19.36
N ASN A 157 -9.12 20.67 20.05
CA ASN A 157 -8.45 21.82 19.44
C ASN A 157 -6.98 21.53 19.05
N VAL A 158 -6.37 20.44 19.56
CA VAL A 158 -4.98 20.08 19.26
C VAL A 158 -4.86 18.77 18.47
N TRP A 159 -5.97 18.04 18.28
CA TRP A 159 -5.92 16.77 17.55
C TRP A 159 -5.59 16.94 16.05
N ASN A 160 -5.92 18.11 15.49
CA ASN A 160 -5.63 18.46 14.09
C ASN A 160 -4.83 19.76 13.99
N THR A 161 -3.76 19.90 14.78
CA THR A 161 -2.90 21.07 14.75
C THR A 161 -1.43 20.71 14.57
N SER A 162 -0.66 21.65 14.02
CA SER A 162 0.79 21.58 13.95
C SER A 162 1.42 21.69 15.34
N ALA A 163 2.73 21.47 15.43
CA ALA A 163 3.50 21.69 16.64
C ALA A 163 3.45 23.17 17.14
N ASP A 164 3.26 24.11 16.21
CA ASP A 164 3.13 25.54 16.52
C ASP A 164 1.70 25.95 16.91
N GLY A 165 0.75 25.00 16.87
CA GLY A 165 -0.64 25.18 17.25
C GLY A 165 -1.57 25.68 16.12
N ASP A 166 -1.08 25.76 14.89
CA ASP A 166 -1.90 26.12 13.74
C ASP A 166 -2.79 24.95 13.31
N LEU A 167 -4.07 25.23 13.04
CA LEU A 167 -5.02 24.23 12.57
C LEU A 167 -4.67 23.80 11.15
N TYR A 168 -4.60 22.50 10.90
CA TYR A 168 -4.52 21.97 9.56
C TYR A 168 -5.87 22.04 8.84
N GLU A 169 -5.84 22.54 7.61
CA GLU A 169 -7.04 22.73 6.78
C GLU A 169 -6.86 22.18 5.36
N ASP A 170 -5.75 21.46 5.12
CA ASP A 170 -5.46 20.74 3.88
C ASP A 170 -5.83 19.24 4.01
N THR A 171 -5.90 18.55 2.88
CA THR A 171 -6.33 17.14 2.87
C THR A 171 -5.27 16.17 3.38
N TYR A 172 -3.97 16.52 3.32
CA TYR A 172 -2.91 15.62 3.78
C TYR A 172 -2.81 15.60 5.31
N TRP A 173 -2.50 16.76 5.91
CA TRP A 173 -2.26 16.83 7.36
C TRP A 173 -3.54 16.61 8.16
N SER A 174 -4.67 17.17 7.70
CA SER A 174 -5.96 16.88 8.33
C SER A 174 -6.28 15.39 8.26
N GLY A 175 -6.19 14.80 7.08
CA GLY A 175 -6.45 13.37 6.89
C GLY A 175 -5.56 12.48 7.76
N LYS A 176 -4.26 12.75 7.80
CA LYS A 176 -3.27 12.02 8.62
C LYS A 176 -3.62 12.08 10.11
N ASN A 177 -4.00 13.26 10.60
CA ASN A 177 -4.45 13.44 11.97
C ASN A 177 -5.80 12.76 12.27
N TYR A 178 -6.74 12.73 11.31
CA TYR A 178 -7.98 11.96 11.46
C TYR A 178 -7.70 10.46 11.61
N GLY A 179 -6.75 9.93 10.83
CA GLY A 179 -6.27 8.55 10.98
C GLY A 179 -5.70 8.27 12.37
N LYS A 180 -4.90 9.21 12.91
CA LYS A 180 -4.37 9.14 14.29
C LYS A 180 -5.49 9.06 15.34
N VAL A 181 -6.50 9.93 15.24
CA VAL A 181 -7.63 9.94 16.19
C VAL A 181 -8.45 8.67 16.06
N ALA A 182 -8.67 8.16 14.85
CA ALA A 182 -9.34 6.88 14.61
C ALA A 182 -8.60 5.73 15.28
N GLU A 183 -7.27 5.67 15.17
CA GLU A 183 -6.44 4.64 15.80
C GLU A 183 -6.53 4.70 17.34
N VAL A 184 -6.38 5.89 17.93
CA VAL A 184 -6.48 6.05 19.39
C VAL A 184 -7.90 5.73 19.90
N SER A 185 -8.96 6.06 19.13
CA SER A 185 -10.33 5.68 19.45
C SER A 185 -10.52 4.16 19.47
N ALA A 186 -9.95 3.45 18.48
CA ALA A 186 -10.00 1.98 18.42
C ALA A 186 -9.26 1.35 19.61
N ILE A 187 -8.08 1.86 19.98
CA ILE A 187 -7.32 1.43 21.15
C ILE A 187 -8.12 1.69 22.44
N ALA A 188 -8.65 2.90 22.63
CA ALA A 188 -9.45 3.26 23.80
C ALA A 188 -10.64 2.30 23.99
N ARG A 189 -11.36 2.01 22.91
CA ARG A 189 -12.47 1.07 22.92
C ARG A 189 -12.02 -0.35 23.28
N SER A 190 -10.89 -0.80 22.79
CA SER A 190 -10.37 -2.15 23.05
C SER A 190 -9.99 -2.38 24.52
N ILE A 191 -9.67 -1.32 25.26
CA ILE A 191 -9.38 -1.37 26.70
C ILE A 191 -10.55 -0.91 27.58
N GLY A 192 -11.75 -0.76 27.01
CA GLY A 192 -12.97 -0.42 27.75
C GLY A 192 -13.17 1.06 28.04
N MET A 193 -12.34 1.98 27.53
CA MET A 193 -12.49 3.44 27.64
C MET A 193 -13.51 3.94 26.60
N THR A 194 -14.75 3.48 26.74
CA THR A 194 -15.80 3.70 25.72
C THR A 194 -16.23 5.17 25.62
N ALA A 195 -16.22 5.92 26.73
CA ALA A 195 -16.59 7.33 26.72
C ALA A 195 -15.59 8.15 25.90
N GLU A 196 -14.31 7.99 26.17
CA GLU A 196 -13.20 8.64 25.46
C GLU A 196 -13.19 8.25 23.98
N ALA A 197 -13.42 6.98 23.68
CA ALA A 197 -13.55 6.51 22.30
C ALA A 197 -14.72 7.19 21.56
N ASN A 198 -15.87 7.34 22.20
CA ASN A 198 -17.03 8.00 21.61
C ASN A 198 -16.79 9.49 21.39
N ASP A 199 -16.14 10.19 22.32
CA ASP A 199 -15.79 11.61 22.16
C ASP A 199 -14.91 11.82 20.91
N MET A 200 -13.95 10.94 20.67
CA MET A 200 -13.10 10.95 19.47
C MET A 200 -13.89 10.65 18.19
N ILE A 201 -14.80 9.67 18.23
CA ILE A 201 -15.66 9.34 17.08
C ILE A 201 -16.62 10.51 16.77
N ASP A 202 -17.21 11.14 17.75
CA ASP A 202 -18.13 12.28 17.54
C ASP A 202 -17.37 13.48 16.95
N TRP A 203 -16.14 13.70 17.38
CA TRP A 203 -15.27 14.70 16.75
C TRP A 203 -14.92 14.35 15.30
N LEU A 204 -14.55 13.10 15.00
CA LEU A 204 -14.27 12.65 13.62
C LEU A 204 -15.50 12.83 12.71
N LYS A 205 -16.71 12.49 13.22
CA LYS A 205 -17.95 12.73 12.49
C LYS A 205 -18.16 14.21 12.17
N ALA A 206 -17.90 15.09 13.14
CA ALA A 206 -18.04 16.53 12.94
C ALA A 206 -17.04 17.04 11.89
N GLU A 207 -15.77 16.63 11.98
CA GLU A 207 -14.72 17.02 11.04
C GLU A 207 -15.00 16.53 9.60
N LEU A 208 -15.34 15.22 9.44
CA LEU A 208 -15.64 14.70 8.11
C LEU A 208 -16.93 15.27 7.55
N SER A 209 -17.97 15.48 8.37
CA SER A 209 -19.22 16.12 7.92
C SER A 209 -18.97 17.55 7.45
N ASP A 210 -18.07 18.28 8.11
CA ASP A 210 -17.64 19.60 7.65
C ASP A 210 -16.96 19.51 6.28
N TRP A 211 -15.98 18.64 6.10
CA TRP A 211 -15.31 18.42 4.79
C TRP A 211 -16.29 18.00 3.68
N PHE A 212 -17.34 17.25 4.00
CA PHE A 212 -18.32 16.74 3.03
C PHE A 212 -19.43 17.73 2.69
N SER A 213 -19.34 18.96 3.19
CA SER A 213 -20.24 20.04 2.83
C SER A 213 -19.48 21.21 2.19
N SER A 214 -20.06 21.81 1.14
CA SER A 214 -19.50 23.00 0.47
C SER A 214 -20.03 24.32 1.04
N GLU A 215 -21.01 24.27 1.93
CA GLU A 215 -21.66 25.44 2.52
C GLU A 215 -21.69 25.35 4.05
N ALA A 216 -21.58 26.50 4.69
CA ALA A 216 -21.83 26.68 6.10
C ALA A 216 -22.80 27.88 6.29
N ASP A 217 -23.92 27.70 6.97
CA ASP A 217 -24.96 28.72 7.18
C ASP A 217 -25.47 29.39 5.88
N GLY A 218 -25.52 28.62 4.77
CA GLY A 218 -25.95 29.09 3.46
C GLY A 218 -24.91 29.94 2.72
N VAL A 219 -23.63 29.94 3.16
CA VAL A 219 -22.50 30.60 2.52
C VAL A 219 -21.52 29.56 2.05
N LEU A 220 -21.02 29.71 0.83
CA LEU A 220 -19.96 28.85 0.29
C LEU A 220 -18.71 28.95 1.15
N LYS A 221 -18.17 27.79 1.52
CA LYS A 221 -16.92 27.68 2.26
C LYS A 221 -15.72 28.07 1.40
N THR A 222 -14.65 28.47 2.02
CA THR A 222 -13.38 28.78 1.37
C THR A 222 -12.29 27.76 1.67
N LYS A 223 -12.53 26.86 2.65
CA LYS A 223 -11.61 25.83 3.11
C LYS A 223 -12.42 24.60 3.57
N LYS A 224 -11.76 23.45 3.67
CA LYS A 224 -12.36 22.20 4.15
C LYS A 224 -13.61 21.79 3.35
N TYR A 225 -13.45 21.65 2.03
CA TYR A 225 -14.49 21.13 1.13
C TYR A 225 -13.85 20.47 -0.09
N PHE A 226 -14.63 19.69 -0.82
CA PHE A 226 -14.23 19.05 -2.06
C PHE A 226 -14.98 19.64 -3.25
N VAL A 227 -14.29 19.76 -4.38
CA VAL A 227 -14.87 20.14 -5.68
C VAL A 227 -14.53 19.07 -6.71
N TYR A 228 -15.50 18.68 -7.52
CA TYR A 228 -15.26 17.84 -8.68
C TYR A 228 -14.83 18.71 -9.87
N ASP A 229 -13.64 18.43 -10.39
CA ASP A 229 -13.12 19.04 -11.61
C ASP A 229 -13.42 18.13 -12.79
N SER A 230 -14.30 18.59 -13.69
CA SER A 230 -14.75 17.83 -14.86
C SER A 230 -13.77 17.82 -16.01
N ASP A 231 -12.75 18.71 -16.02
CA ASP A 231 -11.72 18.73 -17.05
C ASP A 231 -10.67 17.64 -16.80
N TRP A 232 -10.40 17.35 -15.52
CA TRP A 232 -9.46 16.32 -15.09
C TRP A 232 -10.14 15.07 -14.52
N ASN A 233 -11.46 15.09 -14.39
CA ASN A 233 -12.25 14.00 -13.80
C ASN A 233 -11.71 13.58 -12.42
N THR A 234 -11.60 14.54 -11.51
CA THR A 234 -10.98 14.36 -10.19
C THR A 234 -11.70 15.17 -9.12
N LEU A 235 -11.55 14.74 -7.86
CA LEU A 235 -11.87 15.58 -6.71
C LEU A 235 -10.66 16.42 -6.34
N LEU A 236 -10.90 17.68 -5.98
CA LEU A 236 -9.92 18.59 -5.43
C LEU A 236 -10.38 19.00 -4.03
N GLY A 237 -9.57 18.71 -3.03
CA GLY A 237 -9.85 19.11 -1.65
C GLY A 237 -9.15 20.43 -1.31
N PHE A 238 -9.83 21.38 -0.71
CA PHE A 238 -9.32 22.70 -0.33
C PHE A 238 -9.08 22.78 1.19
N ASP A 239 -7.85 23.14 1.60
CA ASP A 239 -6.73 23.70 0.85
C ASP A 239 -5.82 22.64 0.18
N GLU A 240 -4.97 23.11 -0.77
CA GLU A 240 -3.98 22.29 -1.44
C GLU A 240 -2.80 21.97 -0.51
N ALA A 241 -2.29 20.74 -0.61
CA ALA A 241 -0.98 20.35 -0.09
C ALA A 241 -0.25 19.48 -1.12
N TYR A 242 1.08 19.55 -1.12
CA TYR A 242 2.00 18.70 -1.89
C TYR A 242 1.74 18.60 -3.41
N GLY A 243 1.06 19.59 -4.00
CA GLY A 243 0.74 19.63 -5.43
C GLY A 243 -0.49 18.79 -5.80
N SER A 244 -1.38 18.54 -4.86
CA SER A 244 -2.62 17.77 -5.09
C SER A 244 -3.55 18.40 -6.13
N HIS A 245 -3.53 19.73 -6.32
CA HIS A 245 -4.28 20.40 -7.38
C HIS A 245 -3.51 20.46 -8.71
N GLN A 246 -2.22 20.80 -8.66
CA GLN A 246 -1.44 21.09 -9.87
C GLN A 246 -0.99 19.83 -10.61
N ARG A 247 -0.70 18.76 -9.87
CA ARG A 247 -0.20 17.50 -10.41
C ARG A 247 -1.11 16.32 -10.13
N LEU A 248 -2.19 16.54 -9.38
CA LEU A 248 -3.04 15.48 -8.81
C LEU A 248 -2.18 14.50 -7.99
N ALA A 249 -1.21 15.09 -7.25
CA ALA A 249 -0.25 14.32 -6.48
C ALA A 249 -0.91 13.72 -5.24
N ASP A 250 -0.56 12.48 -4.95
CA ASP A 250 -0.81 11.77 -3.70
C ASP A 250 -2.29 11.65 -3.29
N HIS A 251 -3.23 11.76 -4.26
CA HIS A 251 -4.67 11.69 -3.96
C HIS A 251 -5.04 10.44 -3.17
N HIS A 252 -4.44 9.28 -3.50
CA HIS A 252 -4.70 8.05 -2.75
C HIS A 252 -4.20 8.14 -1.31
N PHE A 253 -3.10 8.85 -1.03
CA PHE A 253 -2.65 9.09 0.35
C PHE A 253 -3.63 10.01 1.07
N HIS A 254 -3.88 11.19 0.51
CA HIS A 254 -4.76 12.22 1.11
C HIS A 254 -6.15 11.67 1.38
N TYR A 255 -6.81 11.12 0.38
CA TYR A 255 -8.20 10.65 0.51
C TYR A 255 -8.29 9.31 1.22
N GLY A 256 -7.24 8.49 1.12
CA GLY A 256 -7.11 7.26 1.89
C GLY A 256 -7.15 7.48 3.40
N TYR A 257 -6.58 8.56 3.91
CA TYR A 257 -6.67 8.93 5.31
C TYR A 257 -8.10 9.27 5.75
N PHE A 258 -8.86 10.00 4.91
CA PHE A 258 -10.27 10.26 5.16
C PHE A 258 -11.07 8.96 5.17
N VAL A 259 -10.82 8.07 4.23
CA VAL A 259 -11.47 6.75 4.17
C VAL A 259 -11.11 5.91 5.40
N ARG A 260 -9.85 5.96 5.90
CA ARG A 260 -9.43 5.28 7.14
C ARG A 260 -10.23 5.77 8.35
N ALA A 261 -10.38 7.09 8.50
CA ALA A 261 -11.17 7.67 9.58
C ALA A 261 -12.66 7.31 9.45
N ALA A 262 -13.21 7.41 8.24
CA ALA A 262 -14.59 7.02 7.96
C ALA A 262 -14.82 5.52 8.24
N ALA A 263 -13.91 4.64 7.88
CA ALA A 263 -14.01 3.20 8.16
C ALA A 263 -14.14 2.92 9.67
N GLU A 264 -13.41 3.67 10.52
CA GLU A 264 -13.54 3.53 11.97
C GLU A 264 -14.89 4.05 12.49
N ILE A 265 -15.41 5.14 11.92
CA ILE A 265 -16.78 5.61 12.23
C ILE A 265 -17.79 4.54 11.83
N CYS A 266 -17.71 4.00 10.60
CA CYS A 266 -18.63 2.98 10.09
C CYS A 266 -18.62 1.71 10.94
N ARG A 267 -17.45 1.32 11.43
CA ARG A 267 -17.26 0.15 12.30
C ARG A 267 -18.07 0.25 13.60
N VAL A 268 -18.27 1.46 14.13
CA VAL A 268 -18.95 1.69 15.41
C VAL A 268 -20.33 2.35 15.26
N ASP A 269 -20.57 3.00 14.13
CA ASP A 269 -21.86 3.62 13.79
C ASP A 269 -22.13 3.51 12.28
N LEU A 270 -22.60 2.35 11.87
CA LEU A 270 -22.91 2.07 10.46
C LEU A 270 -23.97 3.01 9.89
N ALA A 271 -24.87 3.56 10.71
CA ALA A 271 -25.92 4.46 10.24
C ALA A 271 -25.36 5.75 9.65
N TRP A 272 -24.24 6.27 10.18
CA TRP A 272 -23.56 7.45 9.64
C TRP A 272 -23.02 7.21 8.21
N CYS A 273 -22.73 5.97 7.86
CA CYS A 273 -22.21 5.54 6.55
C CYS A 273 -23.31 5.08 5.59
N GLY A 274 -24.59 5.30 5.93
CA GLY A 274 -25.72 4.93 5.08
C GLY A 274 -25.76 5.70 3.77
N GLN A 275 -26.48 5.16 2.77
CA GLN A 275 -26.62 5.75 1.44
C GLN A 275 -27.35 7.10 1.44
N ASP A 276 -28.13 7.38 2.46
CA ASP A 276 -28.82 8.65 2.71
C ASP A 276 -28.05 9.59 3.66
N GLN A 277 -26.86 9.18 4.04
CA GLN A 277 -25.93 9.93 4.89
C GLN A 277 -24.60 10.17 4.17
N TYR A 278 -23.48 9.82 4.77
CA TYR A 278 -22.15 10.13 4.24
C TYR A 278 -21.50 9.02 3.40
N GLY A 279 -22.12 7.83 3.31
CA GLY A 279 -21.61 6.71 2.49
C GLY A 279 -21.25 7.12 1.06
N PRO A 280 -22.14 7.80 0.31
CA PRO A 280 -21.84 8.23 -1.06
C PRO A 280 -20.62 9.15 -1.19
N MET A 281 -20.36 10.01 -0.19
CA MET A 281 -19.17 10.88 -0.19
C MET A 281 -17.88 10.11 0.06
N ILE A 282 -17.92 9.10 0.95
CA ILE A 282 -16.77 8.23 1.21
C ILE A 282 -16.44 7.41 -0.06
N GLU A 283 -17.46 6.82 -0.67
CA GLU A 283 -17.32 6.08 -1.94
C GLU A 283 -16.82 6.98 -3.08
N LEU A 284 -17.22 8.25 -3.09
CA LEU A 284 -16.72 9.22 -4.08
C LEU A 284 -15.21 9.49 -3.91
N LEU A 285 -14.72 9.59 -2.67
CA LEU A 285 -13.28 9.70 -2.39
C LEU A 285 -12.53 8.43 -2.85
N ILE A 286 -13.07 7.25 -2.55
CA ILE A 286 -12.47 5.97 -3.01
C ILE A 286 -12.40 5.94 -4.54
N ARG A 287 -13.45 6.35 -5.23
CA ARG A 287 -13.52 6.36 -6.69
C ARG A 287 -12.52 7.32 -7.32
N ASP A 288 -12.12 8.41 -6.67
CA ASP A 288 -11.12 9.31 -7.23
C ASP A 288 -9.78 8.58 -7.52
N TYR A 289 -9.35 7.67 -6.64
CA TYR A 289 -8.06 6.97 -6.78
C TYR A 289 -8.18 5.47 -7.10
N ALA A 290 -9.36 4.86 -6.95
CA ALA A 290 -9.60 3.43 -7.16
C ALA A 290 -10.89 3.15 -7.94
N ALA A 291 -11.21 3.99 -8.93
CA ALA A 291 -12.38 3.80 -9.79
C ALA A 291 -12.29 2.54 -10.64
N ASP A 292 -13.45 1.98 -10.99
CA ASP A 292 -13.58 0.88 -11.93
C ASP A 292 -13.40 1.33 -13.38
N LYS A 293 -13.22 0.37 -14.28
CA LYS A 293 -12.98 0.65 -15.72
C LYS A 293 -14.11 1.45 -16.38
N ASP A 294 -15.33 1.24 -15.93
CA ASP A 294 -16.54 1.86 -16.52
C ASP A 294 -17.06 3.04 -15.68
N ASP A 295 -16.26 3.58 -14.76
CA ASP A 295 -16.67 4.73 -13.94
C ASP A 295 -16.90 5.96 -14.82
N PRO A 296 -18.11 6.58 -14.76
CA PRO A 296 -18.42 7.71 -15.63
C PRO A 296 -17.78 9.04 -15.20
N MET A 297 -17.22 9.13 -13.99
CA MET A 297 -16.66 10.35 -13.43
C MET A 297 -15.15 10.34 -13.30
N PHE A 298 -14.55 9.18 -13.03
CA PHE A 298 -13.14 9.05 -12.69
C PHE A 298 -12.41 8.11 -13.63
N PRO A 299 -11.12 8.36 -13.93
CA PRO A 299 -10.30 7.42 -14.67
C PRO A 299 -10.03 6.17 -13.83
N HIS A 300 -9.96 5.02 -14.49
CA HIS A 300 -9.67 3.75 -13.86
C HIS A 300 -8.37 3.81 -13.05
N MET A 301 -8.46 3.57 -11.74
CA MET A 301 -7.32 3.45 -10.83
C MET A 301 -6.24 4.53 -11.04
N ARG A 302 -6.62 5.81 -10.93
CA ARG A 302 -5.78 6.99 -11.29
C ARG A 302 -4.29 6.88 -10.94
N ASN A 303 -3.98 6.51 -9.72
CA ASN A 303 -2.61 6.45 -9.23
C ASN A 303 -1.98 5.07 -9.37
N PHE A 304 -2.77 4.00 -9.37
CA PHE A 304 -2.27 2.64 -9.42
C PHE A 304 -1.92 2.21 -10.85
N ASP A 305 -0.74 1.62 -11.01
CA ASP A 305 -0.26 1.05 -12.26
C ASP A 305 -0.41 -0.48 -12.24
N PRO A 306 -1.45 -1.04 -12.88
CA PRO A 306 -1.68 -2.48 -12.82
C PRO A 306 -0.58 -3.32 -13.50
N ALA A 307 0.21 -2.73 -14.41
CA ALA A 307 1.31 -3.42 -15.08
C ALA A 307 2.53 -3.55 -14.17
N ASN A 308 2.82 -2.54 -13.34
CA ASN A 308 3.89 -2.58 -12.35
C ASN A 308 3.43 -3.18 -11.01
N GLY A 309 2.14 -3.08 -10.67
CA GLY A 309 1.55 -3.59 -9.41
C GLY A 309 1.71 -2.66 -8.21
N PHE A 310 2.01 -1.38 -8.42
CA PHE A 310 2.11 -0.36 -7.38
C PHE A 310 1.58 0.99 -7.86
N SER A 311 1.42 1.95 -6.94
CA SER A 311 0.93 3.29 -7.27
C SER A 311 2.06 4.25 -7.58
N TRP A 312 1.75 5.24 -8.43
CA TRP A 312 2.55 6.43 -8.66
C TRP A 312 2.01 7.61 -7.85
N ALA A 313 2.91 8.53 -7.48
CA ALA A 313 2.54 9.72 -6.72
C ALA A 313 1.63 10.66 -7.52
N ASP A 314 2.10 11.09 -8.70
CA ASP A 314 1.39 12.09 -9.50
C ASP A 314 0.33 11.45 -10.42
N GLY A 315 -0.87 12.01 -10.44
CA GLY A 315 -1.87 11.71 -11.47
C GLY A 315 -1.52 12.34 -12.82
N LYS A 316 -0.66 13.35 -12.83
CA LYS A 316 -0.09 14.00 -14.00
C LYS A 316 1.43 13.97 -13.91
N MET A 317 2.07 13.15 -14.72
CA MET A 317 3.53 13.07 -14.78
C MET A 317 4.16 14.44 -15.12
N ASN A 318 5.11 14.89 -14.31
CA ASN A 318 5.71 16.23 -14.42
C ASN A 318 7.24 16.22 -14.42
N PHE A 319 7.90 15.09 -14.25
CA PHE A 319 9.34 14.98 -14.13
C PHE A 319 9.98 14.31 -15.34
N ILE A 320 11.22 14.68 -15.67
CA ILE A 320 11.98 14.08 -16.77
C ILE A 320 12.30 12.60 -16.53
N ARG A 321 12.38 12.19 -15.27
CA ARG A 321 12.58 10.79 -14.84
C ARG A 321 11.30 9.95 -14.86
N GLY A 322 10.19 10.53 -15.29
CA GLY A 322 8.87 9.92 -15.23
C GLY A 322 8.16 10.20 -13.90
N ASN A 323 7.19 9.38 -13.55
CA ASN A 323 6.52 9.46 -12.26
C ASN A 323 7.38 8.83 -11.15
N ASN A 324 6.98 9.00 -9.91
CA ASN A 324 7.70 8.46 -8.75
C ASN A 324 6.72 7.88 -7.72
N ASN A 325 7.26 7.13 -6.76
CA ASN A 325 6.57 6.77 -5.53
C ASN A 325 7.60 6.72 -4.39
N GLU A 326 7.32 7.44 -3.31
CA GLU A 326 8.16 7.51 -2.12
C GLU A 326 7.67 6.55 -1.00
N SER A 327 6.34 6.40 -0.82
CA SER A 327 5.75 5.77 0.36
C SER A 327 4.78 4.64 0.02
N THR A 328 5.22 3.40 0.21
CA THR A 328 4.32 2.24 0.08
C THR A 328 3.39 2.10 1.27
N SER A 329 3.78 2.57 2.46
CA SER A 329 2.95 2.51 3.67
C SER A 329 1.73 3.41 3.58
N GLU A 330 1.85 4.60 2.99
CA GLU A 330 0.71 5.49 2.77
C GLU A 330 -0.24 4.91 1.71
N ALA A 331 0.30 4.30 0.64
CA ALA A 331 -0.51 3.56 -0.32
C ALA A 331 -1.24 2.36 0.33
N ALA A 332 -0.53 1.56 1.13
CA ALA A 332 -1.13 0.44 1.85
C ALA A 332 -2.20 0.90 2.86
N THR A 333 -1.99 2.04 3.52
CA THR A 333 -3.00 2.66 4.39
C THR A 333 -4.26 3.02 3.59
N ALA A 334 -4.12 3.63 2.41
CA ALA A 334 -5.25 3.97 1.55
C ALA A 334 -6.05 2.73 1.10
N TYR A 335 -5.35 1.69 0.65
CA TYR A 335 -6.00 0.47 0.17
C TYR A 335 -6.53 -0.41 1.32
N GLY A 336 -5.82 -0.47 2.43
CA GLY A 336 -6.29 -1.10 3.67
C GLY A 336 -7.54 -0.42 4.23
N ALA A 337 -7.63 0.90 4.10
CA ALA A 337 -8.83 1.67 4.48
C ALA A 337 -10.06 1.27 3.63
N ILE A 338 -9.90 1.01 2.33
CA ILE A 338 -10.97 0.48 1.47
C ILE A 338 -11.45 -0.88 2.00
N ILE A 339 -10.51 -1.77 2.39
CA ILE A 339 -10.87 -3.08 2.96
C ILE A 339 -11.69 -2.91 4.23
N LEU A 340 -11.22 -2.08 5.19
CA LEU A 340 -11.92 -1.85 6.45
C LEU A 340 -13.31 -1.24 6.23
N TYR A 341 -13.44 -0.28 5.29
CA TYR A 341 -14.71 0.32 4.93
C TYR A 341 -15.64 -0.72 4.30
N GLY A 342 -15.15 -1.52 3.35
CA GLY A 342 -15.90 -2.60 2.72
C GLY A 342 -16.41 -3.64 3.72
N LEU A 343 -15.56 -4.06 4.67
CA LEU A 343 -15.94 -4.99 5.74
C LEU A 343 -16.98 -4.37 6.69
N ALA A 344 -16.84 -3.10 7.06
CA ALA A 344 -17.76 -2.41 7.95
C ALA A 344 -19.14 -2.18 7.31
N THR A 345 -19.20 -2.03 5.98
CA THR A 345 -20.43 -1.77 5.21
C THR A 345 -20.98 -3.00 4.49
N ASP A 346 -20.41 -4.19 4.71
CA ASP A 346 -20.75 -5.46 4.02
C ASP A 346 -20.68 -5.32 2.48
N ASN A 347 -19.69 -4.56 2.00
CA ASN A 347 -19.43 -4.37 0.57
C ASN A 347 -18.27 -5.22 0.09
N THR A 348 -18.59 -6.42 -0.41
CA THR A 348 -17.60 -7.40 -0.88
C THR A 348 -16.76 -6.86 -2.04
N GLU A 349 -17.36 -6.10 -2.96
CA GLU A 349 -16.64 -5.56 -4.13
C GLU A 349 -15.55 -4.58 -3.71
N LEU A 350 -15.84 -3.67 -2.79
CA LEU A 350 -14.82 -2.77 -2.23
C LEU A 350 -13.77 -3.52 -1.43
N THR A 351 -14.17 -4.54 -0.65
CA THR A 351 -13.23 -5.38 0.11
C THR A 351 -12.23 -6.07 -0.83
N GLU A 352 -12.70 -6.75 -1.88
CA GLU A 352 -11.85 -7.45 -2.84
C GLU A 352 -10.97 -6.48 -3.64
N LYS A 353 -11.49 -5.31 -4.03
CA LYS A 353 -10.73 -4.24 -4.67
C LYS A 353 -9.57 -3.75 -3.77
N GLY A 354 -9.89 -3.46 -2.52
CA GLY A 354 -8.88 -3.09 -1.53
C GLY A 354 -7.83 -4.18 -1.33
N MET A 355 -8.24 -5.46 -1.27
CA MET A 355 -7.32 -6.60 -1.13
C MET A 355 -6.37 -6.71 -2.32
N TYR A 356 -6.87 -6.55 -3.57
CA TYR A 356 -6.01 -6.54 -4.75
C TYR A 356 -4.95 -5.44 -4.70
N LEU A 357 -5.37 -4.21 -4.43
CA LEU A 357 -4.47 -3.05 -4.39
C LEU A 357 -3.45 -3.16 -3.25
N HIS A 358 -3.90 -3.60 -2.08
CA HIS A 358 -3.07 -3.77 -0.88
C HIS A 358 -2.05 -4.91 -1.04
N ALA A 359 -2.49 -6.08 -1.51
CA ALA A 359 -1.62 -7.23 -1.74
C ALA A 359 -0.55 -6.92 -2.81
N SER A 360 -0.95 -6.23 -3.89
CA SER A 360 -0.03 -5.76 -4.93
C SER A 360 1.03 -4.81 -4.36
N THR A 361 0.62 -3.84 -3.53
CA THR A 361 1.53 -2.91 -2.86
C THR A 361 2.53 -3.64 -1.97
N GLY A 362 2.08 -4.61 -1.18
CA GLY A 362 2.96 -5.43 -0.33
C GLY A 362 3.96 -6.27 -1.13
N ALA A 363 3.49 -6.94 -2.18
CA ALA A 363 4.34 -7.76 -3.03
C ALA A 363 5.41 -6.91 -3.76
N THR A 364 5.03 -5.74 -4.27
CA THR A 364 5.96 -4.84 -4.97
C THR A 364 6.92 -4.13 -4.03
N TYR A 365 6.53 -3.82 -2.79
CA TYR A 365 7.44 -3.32 -1.77
C TYR A 365 8.63 -4.28 -1.57
N TRP A 366 8.38 -5.57 -1.44
CA TRP A 366 9.43 -6.57 -1.29
C TRP A 366 10.20 -6.84 -2.59
N GLU A 367 9.54 -6.77 -3.73
CA GLU A 367 10.15 -7.03 -5.03
C GLU A 367 11.02 -5.86 -5.51
N TYR A 368 10.54 -4.61 -5.40
CA TYR A 368 11.18 -3.46 -6.07
C TYR A 368 11.83 -2.47 -5.12
N TRP A 369 11.30 -2.25 -3.91
CA TRP A 369 11.94 -1.39 -2.92
C TRP A 369 13.05 -2.13 -2.17
N ASN A 370 12.83 -3.38 -1.78
CA ASN A 370 13.76 -4.16 -0.98
C ASN A 370 14.53 -5.20 -1.80
N ASN A 371 14.09 -5.51 -3.02
CA ASN A 371 14.75 -6.50 -3.86
C ASN A 371 15.02 -7.82 -3.10
N ILE A 372 13.99 -8.35 -2.41
CA ILE A 372 14.14 -9.43 -1.43
C ILE A 372 14.79 -10.69 -2.00
N ASP A 373 14.51 -11.04 -3.23
CA ASP A 373 15.16 -12.20 -3.88
C ASP A 373 16.64 -11.93 -4.16
N GLY A 374 16.99 -10.69 -4.53
CA GLY A 374 18.39 -10.29 -4.69
C GLY A 374 19.15 -10.25 -3.37
N TYR A 375 18.47 -9.97 -2.27
CA TYR A 375 19.01 -10.04 -0.91
C TYR A 375 19.28 -11.49 -0.49
N ASN A 376 18.30 -12.38 -0.71
CA ASN A 376 18.39 -13.79 -0.34
C ASN A 376 19.24 -14.61 -1.32
N ASN A 377 19.33 -14.20 -2.59
CA ASN A 377 20.06 -14.88 -3.65
C ASN A 377 20.65 -13.89 -4.64
N VAL A 378 21.92 -13.58 -4.50
CA VAL A 378 22.66 -12.60 -5.32
C VAL A 378 22.84 -12.99 -6.79
N SER A 379 22.11 -13.97 -7.32
CA SER A 379 22.15 -14.30 -8.75
C SER A 379 21.72 -13.10 -9.59
N ALA A 380 22.28 -12.95 -10.80
CA ALA A 380 21.99 -11.81 -11.69
C ALA A 380 20.49 -11.71 -12.09
N GLU A 381 19.78 -12.85 -12.12
CA GLU A 381 18.35 -12.87 -12.44
C GLU A 381 17.46 -12.40 -11.28
N SER A 382 17.85 -12.74 -10.06
CA SER A 382 17.12 -12.36 -8.85
C SER A 382 17.38 -10.92 -8.44
N ASN A 383 18.49 -10.33 -8.85
CA ASN A 383 18.86 -8.98 -8.47
C ASN A 383 18.19 -7.94 -9.37
N ASN A 384 17.22 -7.21 -8.82
CA ASN A 384 16.49 -6.15 -9.53
C ASN A 384 17.23 -4.81 -9.53
N PHE A 385 18.12 -4.55 -8.57
CA PHE A 385 18.88 -3.32 -8.53
C PHE A 385 19.96 -3.29 -9.63
N PHE A 386 20.28 -2.10 -10.12
CA PHE A 386 21.32 -1.95 -11.14
C PHE A 386 22.72 -2.28 -10.59
N PRO A 387 23.65 -2.73 -11.41
CA PRO A 387 25.00 -3.05 -10.98
C PRO A 387 25.68 -1.87 -10.28
N GLY A 388 26.20 -2.11 -9.08
CA GLY A 388 26.89 -1.09 -8.27
C GLY A 388 25.97 -0.28 -7.34
N TYR A 389 24.67 -0.54 -7.30
CA TYR A 389 23.80 -0.01 -6.25
C TYR A 389 24.24 -0.56 -4.89
N ALA A 390 24.51 0.34 -3.94
CA ALA A 390 25.24 -0.03 -2.71
C ALA A 390 24.34 -0.32 -1.49
N HIS A 391 23.02 0.00 -1.59
CA HIS A 391 22.09 -0.17 -0.49
C HIS A 391 21.27 -1.45 -0.65
N ILE A 392 20.83 -2.03 0.47
CA ILE A 392 19.95 -3.21 0.47
C ILE A 392 18.52 -2.85 0.02
N THR A 393 18.13 -1.60 0.18
CA THR A 393 16.79 -1.07 -0.12
C THR A 393 16.88 0.24 -0.89
N THR A 394 15.75 0.72 -1.37
CA THR A 394 15.58 2.06 -1.93
C THR A 394 14.45 2.78 -1.21
N SER A 395 14.32 4.09 -1.42
CA SER A 395 13.18 4.85 -0.88
C SER A 395 12.27 5.36 -2.00
N ILE A 396 12.81 6.06 -2.99
CA ILE A 396 12.01 6.54 -4.12
C ILE A 396 12.21 5.64 -5.33
N ILE A 397 11.11 5.10 -5.85
CA ILE A 397 11.07 4.51 -7.19
C ILE A 397 10.68 5.56 -8.21
N TRP A 398 11.45 5.64 -9.31
CA TRP A 398 11.19 6.48 -10.47
C TRP A 398 10.84 5.65 -11.70
N GLY A 399 10.23 6.27 -12.70
CA GLY A 399 10.01 5.64 -13.99
C GLY A 399 11.28 5.08 -14.62
N ASP A 400 12.42 5.73 -14.42
CA ASP A 400 13.73 5.36 -14.99
C ASP A 400 14.68 4.63 -14.02
N GLY A 401 14.33 4.46 -12.73
CA GLY A 401 15.24 3.84 -11.78
C GLY A 401 14.79 3.94 -10.33
N VAL A 402 15.76 4.03 -9.42
CA VAL A 402 15.55 4.11 -7.97
C VAL A 402 16.51 5.12 -7.35
N ASP A 403 16.13 5.72 -6.21
CA ASP A 403 16.97 6.59 -5.40
C ASP A 403 16.91 6.21 -3.93
N PHE A 404 18.06 6.24 -3.26
CA PHE A 404 18.15 6.19 -1.80
C PHE A 404 18.08 7.64 -1.27
N ALA A 405 16.86 8.19 -1.22
CA ALA A 405 16.59 9.59 -0.89
C ALA A 405 15.14 9.78 -0.44
N THR A 406 14.83 10.91 0.19
CA THR A 406 13.48 11.47 0.31
C THR A 406 13.43 12.87 -0.28
N TRP A 407 12.24 13.44 -0.43
CA TRP A 407 12.06 14.80 -0.93
C TRP A 407 12.53 15.89 0.04
N PHE A 408 12.63 15.62 1.33
CA PHE A 408 12.78 16.63 2.37
C PHE A 408 14.02 16.45 3.26
N SER A 409 14.66 15.26 3.26
CA SER A 409 15.75 14.96 4.18
C SER A 409 16.77 13.99 3.58
N GLY A 410 18.04 14.16 3.95
CA GLY A 410 19.11 13.21 3.65
C GLY A 410 19.42 12.24 4.80
N ALA A 411 18.72 12.34 5.94
CA ALA A 411 18.91 11.45 7.07
C ALA A 411 18.36 10.05 6.78
N PHE A 412 19.10 9.00 7.11
CA PHE A 412 18.68 7.62 6.90
C PHE A 412 17.39 7.29 7.65
N ALA A 413 17.22 7.88 8.84
CA ALA A 413 15.99 7.75 9.61
C ALA A 413 14.73 8.18 8.82
N HIS A 414 14.83 9.22 8.00
CA HIS A 414 13.72 9.67 7.15
C HIS A 414 13.65 8.87 5.85
N ILE A 415 14.79 8.64 5.18
CA ILE A 415 14.86 7.89 3.91
C ILE A 415 14.20 6.52 4.04
N LEU A 416 14.38 5.86 5.17
CA LEU A 416 13.82 4.53 5.44
C LEU A 416 12.52 4.59 6.24
N GLY A 417 12.43 5.49 7.21
CA GLY A 417 11.23 5.65 8.05
C GLY A 417 9.97 6.02 7.26
N ILE A 418 10.11 6.64 6.06
CA ILE A 418 8.98 6.97 5.18
C ILE A 418 8.14 5.75 4.80
N GLN A 419 8.72 4.54 4.81
CA GLN A 419 8.00 3.30 4.56
C GLN A 419 7.23 2.78 5.77
N GLY A 420 7.31 3.43 6.93
CA GLY A 420 6.67 3.03 8.17
C GLY A 420 5.52 3.93 8.63
N LEU A 421 5.25 5.05 7.93
CA LEU A 421 4.25 6.02 8.36
C LEU A 421 2.98 6.03 7.50
N PRO A 422 1.81 6.36 8.09
CA PRO A 422 1.56 6.27 9.53
C PRO A 422 1.55 4.81 9.98
N SER A 423 2.10 4.53 11.16
CA SER A 423 2.12 3.16 11.66
C SER A 423 0.71 2.73 12.08
N SER A 424 0.29 1.60 11.56
CA SER A 424 -1.02 0.98 11.84
C SER A 424 -1.06 -0.45 11.32
N PRO A 425 -2.05 -1.27 11.70
CA PRO A 425 -2.22 -2.62 11.12
C PRO A 425 -2.53 -2.66 9.62
N LEU A 426 -2.59 -1.53 8.94
CA LEU A 426 -2.72 -1.44 7.48
C LEU A 426 -1.37 -1.56 6.75
N ILE A 427 -0.25 -1.38 7.47
CA ILE A 427 1.09 -1.43 6.90
C ILE A 427 1.86 -2.72 7.26
N PHE A 428 1.20 -3.77 7.65
CA PHE A 428 1.86 -5.04 8.05
C PHE A 428 2.76 -5.64 6.97
N HIS A 429 2.55 -5.31 5.70
CA HIS A 429 3.45 -5.73 4.64
C HIS A 429 4.92 -5.34 4.88
N VAL A 430 5.20 -4.27 5.62
CA VAL A 430 6.57 -3.82 5.92
C VAL A 430 7.31 -4.83 6.80
N GLY A 431 6.62 -5.54 7.70
CA GLY A 431 7.21 -6.45 8.69
C GLY A 431 7.33 -7.93 8.26
N LEU A 432 7.06 -8.28 6.99
CA LEU A 432 6.92 -9.70 6.57
C LEU A 432 8.21 -10.53 6.63
N HIS A 433 9.37 -9.93 6.53
CA HIS A 433 10.66 -10.63 6.52
C HIS A 433 11.55 -10.14 7.67
N ALA A 434 11.39 -10.79 8.84
CA ALA A 434 12.02 -10.35 10.10
C ALA A 434 13.56 -10.22 10.00
N ASP A 435 14.25 -11.20 9.39
CA ASP A 435 15.71 -11.16 9.23
C ASP A 435 16.17 -9.96 8.38
N TYR A 436 15.43 -9.65 7.31
CA TYR A 436 15.70 -8.47 6.49
C TYR A 436 15.42 -7.18 7.25
N MET A 437 14.33 -7.15 8.03
CA MET A 437 13.94 -5.98 8.81
C MET A 437 14.95 -5.67 9.92
N GLU A 438 15.67 -6.64 10.46
CA GLU A 438 16.78 -6.38 11.37
C GLU A 438 17.87 -5.54 10.69
N ASP A 439 18.29 -5.91 9.50
CA ASP A 439 19.27 -5.13 8.70
C ASP A 439 18.70 -3.78 8.27
N TYR A 440 17.41 -3.70 7.93
CA TYR A 440 16.73 -2.46 7.58
C TYR A 440 16.70 -1.46 8.74
N VAL A 441 16.34 -1.91 9.94
CA VAL A 441 16.35 -1.09 11.16
C VAL A 441 17.78 -0.63 11.48
N ASN A 442 18.76 -1.54 11.44
CA ASN A 442 20.16 -1.21 11.66
C ASN A 442 20.67 -0.15 10.67
N LEU A 443 20.28 -0.25 9.39
CA LEU A 443 20.64 0.75 8.37
C LEU A 443 20.00 2.11 8.68
N GLY A 444 18.70 2.15 8.98
CA GLY A 444 17.99 3.40 9.27
C GLY A 444 18.50 4.14 10.50
N LEU A 445 19.00 3.38 11.49
CA LEU A 445 19.56 3.93 12.73
C LEU A 445 21.09 4.14 12.66
N SER A 446 21.75 3.85 11.54
CA SER A 446 23.21 3.89 11.43
C SER A 446 23.83 5.27 11.65
N GLU A 447 23.07 6.34 11.45
CA GLU A 447 23.50 7.72 11.72
C GLU A 447 23.32 8.14 13.19
N SER A 448 22.62 7.35 14.00
CA SER A 448 22.50 7.65 15.44
C SER A 448 23.80 7.30 16.18
N SER A 449 24.11 8.06 17.22
CA SER A 449 25.38 7.91 17.98
C SER A 449 25.51 6.55 18.69
N ASN A 450 24.40 5.88 18.98
CA ASN A 450 24.34 4.59 19.66
C ASN A 450 23.55 3.52 18.90
N ASN A 451 23.20 3.80 17.64
CA ASN A 451 22.42 2.92 16.76
C ASN A 451 21.07 2.50 17.39
N LYS A 452 20.34 3.45 17.98
CA LYS A 452 19.04 3.24 18.64
C LYS A 452 18.14 4.45 18.45
N PRO A 453 16.79 4.29 18.47
CA PRO A 453 15.83 5.40 18.40
C PRO A 453 16.07 6.50 19.45
N SER A 454 16.47 6.15 20.68
CA SER A 454 16.84 7.12 21.72
C SER A 454 18.04 7.99 21.36
N GLY A 455 18.86 7.58 20.40
CA GLY A 455 19.95 8.38 19.83
C GLY A 455 19.51 9.33 18.71
N LEU A 456 18.27 9.24 18.23
CA LEU A 456 17.68 10.16 17.27
C LEU A 456 17.15 11.42 17.98
N VAL A 457 17.12 12.54 17.27
CA VAL A 457 16.38 13.73 17.72
C VAL A 457 14.88 13.51 17.52
N ASP A 458 14.05 14.28 18.25
CA ASP A 458 12.58 14.02 18.23
C ASP A 458 11.97 14.22 16.85
N ASP A 459 12.51 15.12 16.03
CA ASP A 459 12.09 15.37 14.66
C ASP A 459 12.63 14.35 13.64
N GLN A 460 13.31 13.30 14.07
CA GLN A 460 13.75 12.15 13.26
C GLN A 460 12.91 10.89 13.47
N TRP A 461 11.65 11.05 13.86
CA TRP A 461 10.65 9.98 13.90
C TRP A 461 11.02 8.80 14.80
N ARG A 462 11.52 9.06 16.01
CA ARG A 462 11.97 7.97 16.90
C ARG A 462 10.86 6.99 17.28
N ASP A 463 9.62 7.42 17.39
CA ASP A 463 8.46 6.58 17.64
C ASP A 463 8.14 5.62 16.48
N LEU A 464 8.23 6.09 15.24
CA LEU A 464 8.14 5.23 14.06
C LEU A 464 9.23 4.15 14.06
N TRP A 465 10.45 4.50 14.50
CA TRP A 465 11.53 3.53 14.57
C TRP A 465 11.33 2.50 15.68
N TRP A 466 10.76 2.84 16.81
CA TRP A 466 10.32 1.83 17.78
C TRP A 466 9.24 0.93 17.20
N ASN A 467 8.29 1.46 16.44
CA ASN A 467 7.23 0.68 15.80
C ASN A 467 7.79 -0.27 14.73
N LEU A 468 8.71 0.20 13.87
CA LEU A 468 9.39 -0.66 12.89
C LEU A 468 10.25 -1.72 13.57
N TRP A 469 11.00 -1.34 14.60
CA TRP A 469 11.85 -2.26 15.36
C TRP A 469 11.04 -3.34 16.07
N ALA A 470 9.88 -3.01 16.62
CA ALA A 470 9.02 -3.98 17.31
C ALA A 470 8.52 -5.10 16.39
N MET A 471 8.45 -4.88 15.09
CA MET A 471 8.09 -5.93 14.12
C MET A 471 9.17 -7.03 13.99
N THR A 472 10.39 -6.78 14.45
CA THR A 472 11.50 -7.75 14.41
C THR A 472 12.06 -8.07 15.79
N ASP A 473 12.24 -7.07 16.68
CA ASP A 473 12.70 -7.26 18.06
C ASP A 473 11.97 -6.28 19.00
N ALA A 474 10.77 -6.68 19.41
CA ALA A 474 9.93 -5.86 20.28
C ALA A 474 10.55 -5.64 21.67
N GLN A 475 11.30 -6.60 22.20
CA GLN A 475 11.95 -6.45 23.52
C GLN A 475 13.05 -5.39 23.48
N ALA A 476 13.86 -5.34 22.42
CA ALA A 476 14.85 -4.30 22.24
C ALA A 476 14.21 -2.92 22.05
N ALA A 477 13.13 -2.83 21.27
CA ALA A 477 12.35 -1.61 21.09
C ALA A 477 11.77 -1.10 22.40
N ILE A 478 11.18 -1.97 23.23
CA ILE A 478 10.65 -1.63 24.57
C ILE A 478 11.76 -1.19 25.51
N ALA A 479 12.92 -1.86 25.49
CA ALA A 479 14.04 -1.48 26.34
C ALA A 479 14.56 -0.08 26.00
N ASP A 480 14.67 0.25 24.72
CA ASP A 480 15.06 1.58 24.25
C ASP A 480 13.98 2.63 24.55
N TYR A 481 12.71 2.35 24.28
CA TYR A 481 11.57 3.20 24.64
C TYR A 481 11.59 3.57 26.13
N ASN A 482 11.77 2.59 27.01
CA ASN A 482 11.82 2.80 28.46
C ASN A 482 13.05 3.59 28.94
N SER A 483 14.09 3.72 28.12
CA SER A 483 15.27 4.52 28.43
C SER A 483 15.04 6.03 28.22
N VAL A 484 13.96 6.42 27.55
CA VAL A 484 13.61 7.80 27.21
C VAL A 484 12.57 8.34 28.18
N SER A 485 12.85 9.46 28.81
CA SER A 485 11.94 10.09 29.79
C SER A 485 10.79 10.86 29.13
N SER A 486 10.99 11.35 27.90
CA SER A 486 10.00 12.12 27.13
C SER A 486 10.38 12.17 25.66
N TYR A 487 9.38 12.20 24.78
CA TYR A 487 9.53 12.43 23.36
C TYR A 487 8.27 13.10 22.78
N VAL A 488 8.40 13.68 21.58
CA VAL A 488 7.29 14.23 20.81
C VAL A 488 6.95 13.20 19.72
N PRO A 489 5.71 12.71 19.65
CA PRO A 489 5.30 11.83 18.56
C PRO A 489 5.37 12.54 17.22
N GLU A 490 5.67 11.78 16.16
CA GLU A 490 5.56 12.28 14.78
C GLU A 490 4.11 12.64 14.44
N GLN A 491 3.93 13.56 13.50
CA GLN A 491 2.59 13.94 13.02
C GLN A 491 1.88 12.73 12.40
N GLY A 492 0.70 12.43 12.93
CA GLY A 492 -0.04 11.22 12.58
C GLY A 492 0.16 10.06 13.56
N GLU A 493 1.11 10.17 14.49
CA GLU A 493 1.38 9.19 15.54
C GLU A 493 0.86 9.65 16.91
N SER A 494 0.82 8.73 17.88
CA SER A 494 0.48 9.04 19.26
C SER A 494 1.25 8.16 20.24
N LYS A 495 1.49 8.68 21.46
CA LYS A 495 2.14 7.90 22.52
C LYS A 495 1.34 6.65 22.91
N ALA A 496 0.01 6.72 22.85
CA ALA A 496 -0.86 5.58 23.13
C ALA A 496 -0.67 4.48 22.08
N HIS A 497 -0.61 4.85 20.79
CA HIS A 497 -0.37 3.90 19.72
C HIS A 497 1.00 3.24 19.83
N THR A 498 2.09 4.02 19.94
CA THR A 498 3.45 3.48 20.06
C THR A 498 3.58 2.51 21.24
N TYR A 499 3.07 2.90 22.42
CA TYR A 499 3.10 2.03 23.59
C TYR A 499 2.32 0.73 23.36
N HIS A 500 1.10 0.82 22.84
CA HIS A 500 0.25 -0.34 22.53
C HIS A 500 0.91 -1.26 21.49
N TRP A 501 1.47 -0.68 20.41
CA TRP A 501 2.09 -1.39 19.30
C TRP A 501 3.27 -2.24 19.73
N ILE A 502 4.28 -1.62 20.39
CA ILE A 502 5.51 -2.32 20.76
C ILE A 502 5.26 -3.45 21.77
N HIS A 503 4.33 -3.25 22.70
CA HIS A 503 3.99 -4.27 23.69
C HIS A 503 3.13 -5.38 23.12
N THR A 504 2.25 -5.10 22.17
CA THR A 504 1.44 -6.13 21.50
C THR A 504 2.31 -7.00 20.59
N PHE A 505 3.27 -6.41 19.87
CA PHE A 505 4.24 -7.20 19.11
C PHE A 505 5.15 -8.06 20.00
N ASP A 506 5.51 -7.58 21.20
CA ASP A 506 6.23 -8.42 22.16
C ASP A 506 5.44 -9.68 22.55
N GLU A 507 4.13 -9.60 22.66
CA GLU A 507 3.29 -10.76 22.94
C GLU A 507 3.08 -11.65 21.73
N LEU A 508 2.75 -11.07 20.57
CA LEU A 508 2.38 -11.82 19.36
C LEU A 508 3.59 -12.36 18.57
N GLY A 509 4.72 -11.65 18.56
CA GLY A 509 5.88 -11.98 17.76
C GLY A 509 5.79 -11.45 16.32
N HIS A 510 6.45 -12.14 15.38
CA HIS A 510 6.54 -11.73 13.98
C HIS A 510 5.28 -12.08 13.19
N LEU A 511 5.06 -11.39 12.07
CA LEU A 511 4.00 -11.73 11.13
C LEU A 511 4.28 -13.09 10.47
N ALA A 512 3.26 -13.94 10.41
CA ALA A 512 3.34 -15.28 9.80
C ALA A 512 2.40 -15.45 8.59
N THR A 513 1.44 -14.54 8.38
CA THR A 513 0.66 -14.42 7.13
C THR A 513 1.37 -13.48 6.14
N GLY A 514 0.97 -13.51 4.86
CA GLY A 514 1.44 -12.55 3.84
C GLY A 514 2.70 -12.96 3.08
N THR A 515 3.41 -14.00 3.49
CA THR A 515 4.51 -14.60 2.73
C THR A 515 4.04 -15.75 1.82
N GLY A 516 2.76 -16.09 1.84
CA GLY A 516 2.18 -17.23 1.12
C GLY A 516 2.28 -18.58 1.87
N GLU A 517 3.00 -18.63 3.00
CA GLU A 517 3.10 -19.87 3.78
C GLU A 517 1.84 -20.15 4.60
N ILE A 518 1.31 -19.12 5.28
CA ILE A 518 0.05 -19.20 6.02
C ILE A 518 -0.97 -18.31 5.35
N THR A 519 -2.12 -18.87 5.03
CA THR A 519 -3.26 -18.18 4.45
C THR A 519 -4.49 -18.30 5.36
N THR A 520 -5.47 -17.44 5.15
CA THR A 520 -6.71 -17.40 5.93
C THR A 520 -7.91 -17.11 5.02
N ASN A 521 -9.09 -17.49 5.44
CA ASN A 521 -10.34 -17.22 4.72
C ASN A 521 -11.08 -15.96 5.17
N HIS A 522 -10.41 -15.06 5.92
CA HIS A 522 -11.03 -13.82 6.37
C HIS A 522 -10.07 -12.63 6.17
N PRO A 523 -10.49 -11.52 5.54
CA PRO A 523 -9.61 -10.38 5.22
C PRO A 523 -9.00 -9.69 6.45
N ALA A 524 -9.72 -9.71 7.59
CA ALA A 524 -9.23 -9.16 8.85
C ALA A 524 -8.77 -10.27 9.81
N ALA A 525 -7.92 -11.17 9.30
CA ALA A 525 -7.33 -12.26 10.07
C ALA A 525 -5.83 -12.36 9.79
N ILE A 526 -5.03 -12.50 10.84
CA ILE A 526 -3.57 -12.52 10.78
C ILE A 526 -3.03 -13.58 11.74
N ALA A 527 -2.02 -14.31 11.31
CA ALA A 527 -1.22 -15.18 12.16
C ALA A 527 0.11 -14.50 12.50
N PHE A 528 0.56 -14.71 13.72
CA PHE A 528 1.86 -14.28 14.24
C PHE A 528 2.65 -15.51 14.72
N ASP A 529 3.95 -15.35 14.86
CA ASP A 529 4.85 -16.40 15.37
C ASP A 529 5.84 -15.80 16.39
N LYS A 530 5.75 -16.28 17.62
CA LYS A 530 6.73 -15.95 18.67
C LYS A 530 7.52 -17.20 19.02
N ASN A 531 8.72 -17.32 18.50
CA ASN A 531 9.63 -18.45 18.77
C ASN A 531 9.02 -19.83 18.45
N GLY A 532 8.27 -19.94 17.37
CA GLY A 532 7.60 -21.17 16.93
C GLY A 532 6.22 -21.41 17.54
N VAL A 533 5.76 -20.52 18.42
CA VAL A 533 4.38 -20.52 18.95
C VAL A 533 3.55 -19.54 18.13
N LYS A 534 2.49 -20.06 17.51
CA LYS A 534 1.62 -19.23 16.66
C LYS A 534 0.47 -18.65 17.47
N SER A 535 0.18 -17.38 17.22
CA SER A 535 -1.01 -16.68 17.69
C SER A 535 -1.88 -16.31 16.50
N TYR A 536 -3.17 -16.47 16.63
CA TYR A 536 -4.16 -16.22 15.57
C TYR A 536 -5.06 -15.08 16.01
N VAL A 537 -5.15 -14.03 15.20
CA VAL A 537 -5.90 -12.82 15.50
C VAL A 537 -6.94 -12.58 14.40
N VAL A 538 -8.18 -12.38 14.79
CA VAL A 538 -9.28 -12.05 13.88
C VAL A 538 -10.07 -10.89 14.46
N TYR A 539 -10.45 -9.92 13.62
CA TYR A 539 -11.51 -8.98 13.93
C TYR A 539 -12.74 -9.28 13.07
N ASN A 540 -13.87 -9.56 13.74
CA ASN A 540 -15.14 -9.86 13.07
C ASN A 540 -16.00 -8.58 13.00
N PHE A 541 -16.32 -8.15 11.78
CA PHE A 541 -17.14 -6.96 11.51
C PHE A 541 -18.65 -7.24 11.53
N THR A 542 -19.07 -8.50 11.69
CA THR A 542 -20.48 -8.91 11.61
C THR A 542 -21.10 -9.11 12.99
N ASP A 543 -22.43 -9.16 13.04
CA ASP A 543 -23.21 -9.46 14.24
C ASP A 543 -23.35 -10.97 14.52
N GLN A 544 -22.73 -11.82 13.69
CA GLN A 544 -22.75 -13.27 13.82
C GLN A 544 -21.36 -13.79 14.21
N THR A 545 -21.35 -14.90 14.96
CA THR A 545 -20.11 -15.66 15.13
C THR A 545 -19.74 -16.36 13.82
N ILE A 546 -18.54 -16.15 13.32
CA ILE A 546 -18.08 -16.74 12.07
C ILE A 546 -16.88 -17.66 12.28
N PRO A 547 -16.82 -18.80 11.57
CA PRO A 547 -15.64 -19.67 11.60
C PRO A 547 -14.55 -19.08 10.70
N VAL A 548 -13.34 -18.91 11.25
CA VAL A 548 -12.17 -18.46 10.51
C VAL A 548 -11.11 -19.55 10.54
N THR A 549 -10.54 -19.84 9.39
CA THR A 549 -9.60 -20.94 9.18
C THR A 549 -8.25 -20.42 8.72
N PHE A 550 -7.19 -20.92 9.33
CA PHE A 550 -5.81 -20.71 8.93
C PHE A 550 -5.25 -21.97 8.31
N LYS A 551 -4.56 -21.83 7.19
CA LYS A 551 -3.99 -22.96 6.43
C LYS A 551 -2.49 -22.73 6.20
N GLN A 552 -1.74 -23.82 6.18
CA GLN A 552 -0.38 -23.87 5.66
C GLN A 552 -0.38 -24.73 4.39
N GLY A 553 -0.22 -24.10 3.25
CA GLY A 553 -0.56 -24.70 1.97
C GLY A 553 -2.03 -25.14 1.97
N ASN A 554 -2.29 -26.41 1.66
CA ASN A 554 -3.65 -26.98 1.66
C ASN A 554 -4.11 -27.54 3.03
N THR A 555 -3.25 -27.47 4.06
CA THR A 555 -3.54 -28.08 5.36
C THR A 555 -4.11 -27.03 6.32
N VAL A 556 -5.28 -27.29 6.88
CA VAL A 556 -5.83 -26.49 7.98
C VAL A 556 -4.97 -26.70 9.22
N ILE A 557 -4.37 -25.63 9.73
CA ILE A 557 -3.53 -25.65 10.93
C ILE A 557 -4.27 -25.13 12.16
N HIS A 558 -5.28 -24.26 11.95
CA HIS A 558 -6.11 -23.72 13.02
C HIS A 558 -7.48 -23.33 12.52
N THR A 559 -8.49 -23.40 13.38
CA THR A 559 -9.85 -22.88 13.14
C THR A 559 -10.37 -22.30 14.42
N MET A 560 -10.84 -21.06 14.37
CA MET A 560 -11.41 -20.35 15.50
C MET A 560 -12.80 -19.79 15.18
N ASN A 561 -13.60 -19.54 16.20
CA ASN A 561 -14.90 -18.90 16.08
C ASN A 561 -14.78 -17.43 16.47
N ALA A 562 -14.72 -16.54 15.49
CA ALA A 562 -14.58 -15.11 15.72
C ALA A 562 -15.88 -14.52 16.31
N THR A 563 -15.74 -13.85 17.46
CA THR A 563 -16.87 -13.23 18.18
C THR A 563 -17.43 -12.04 17.41
N PRO A 564 -18.77 -11.79 17.48
CA PRO A 564 -19.39 -10.66 16.80
C PRO A 564 -18.78 -9.32 17.22
N PHE A 565 -18.56 -8.42 16.24
CA PHE A 565 -18.09 -7.06 16.43
C PHE A 565 -16.87 -6.91 17.36
N GLY A 566 -15.92 -7.86 17.27
CA GLY A 566 -14.80 -7.89 18.19
C GLY A 566 -13.60 -8.69 17.73
N PHE A 567 -12.56 -8.58 18.54
CA PHE A 567 -11.37 -9.41 18.40
C PHE A 567 -11.59 -10.80 19.00
N THR A 568 -11.01 -11.79 18.34
CA THR A 568 -10.74 -13.11 18.92
C THR A 568 -9.25 -13.38 18.72
N VAL A 569 -8.55 -13.76 19.80
CA VAL A 569 -7.13 -14.09 19.83
C VAL A 569 -6.98 -15.48 20.43
N GLU A 570 -6.29 -16.40 19.76
CA GLU A 570 -6.01 -17.76 20.22
C GLU A 570 -4.55 -18.15 19.99
#